data_1f1e10115797a940bf62f2b95eaa4457
#
_entry.id   1f1e10115797a940bf62f2b95eaa4457
#
_cell.length_a   1.000
_cell.length_b   1.000
_cell.length_c   1.000
_cell.angle_alpha   90.00
_cell.angle_beta   90.00
_cell.angle_gamma   90.00
#
_symmetry.space_group_name_H-M   'P 1'
#
loop_
_entity.id
_entity.type
_entity.pdbx_description
1 polymer ?
#
loop_
_entity_poly.entity_id
_entity_poly.type
_entity_poly.pdbx_seq_one_letter_code
_entity_poly.pdbx_strand_id
1 'polypeptide(L)'
;MNIEQQLIANLHKRVMKDPYIKELCNSSGVEMDTIENVLEDIKKQFKFQTMTWGADLLASEMGIKLDPSLKQDEKNSIISARWKSEGKADLNLLQAICNSWKNGKVKVSFTEVE
;
A
#
# COMPACT_ATOMS: atom_id res chain seq x y z
N MET A 1 -12.54 -16.61 12.86
CA MET A 1 -13.63 -17.21 12.06
C MET A 1 -13.51 -16.72 10.63
N ASN A 2 -13.37 -17.63 9.66
CA ASN A 2 -13.31 -17.25 8.24
C ASN A 2 -14.71 -16.89 7.71
N ILE A 3 -14.80 -16.38 6.49
CA ILE A 3 -16.07 -15.92 5.92
C ILE A 3 -17.05 -17.07 5.73
N GLU A 4 -16.58 -18.24 5.30
CA GLU A 4 -17.41 -19.44 5.21
C GLU A 4 -18.11 -19.75 6.54
N GLN A 5 -17.34 -19.77 7.63
CA GLN A 5 -17.87 -20.02 8.97
C GLN A 5 -18.87 -18.94 9.41
N GLN A 6 -18.62 -17.68 9.07
CA GLN A 6 -19.55 -16.59 9.36
C GLN A 6 -20.86 -16.73 8.58
N LEU A 7 -20.79 -17.11 7.31
CA LEU A 7 -21.99 -17.35 6.49
C LEU A 7 -22.82 -18.51 7.04
N ILE A 8 -22.18 -19.60 7.41
CA ILE A 8 -22.86 -20.77 7.99
C ILE A 8 -23.48 -20.41 9.34
N ALA A 9 -22.79 -19.68 10.20
CA ALA A 9 -23.27 -19.29 11.53
C ALA A 9 -24.51 -18.40 11.48
N ASN A 10 -24.72 -17.66 10.41
CA ASN A 10 -25.88 -16.79 10.21
C ASN A 10 -27.12 -17.53 9.69
N LEU A 11 -27.01 -18.82 9.38
CA LEU A 11 -28.11 -19.63 8.87
C LEU A 11 -28.94 -20.27 9.99
N HIS A 12 -30.21 -20.56 9.69
CA HIS A 12 -31.07 -21.35 10.57
C HIS A 12 -30.50 -22.77 10.72
N LYS A 13 -30.62 -23.35 11.92
CA LYS A 13 -30.05 -24.67 12.25
C LYS A 13 -30.42 -25.78 11.28
N ARG A 14 -31.68 -25.78 10.75
CA ARG A 14 -32.12 -26.77 9.76
C ARG A 14 -31.38 -26.66 8.43
N VAL A 15 -31.04 -25.43 8.05
CA VAL A 15 -30.40 -25.14 6.77
C VAL A 15 -28.88 -25.36 6.85
N MET A 16 -28.27 -25.16 8.02
CA MET A 16 -26.84 -25.34 8.24
C MET A 16 -26.33 -26.74 7.89
N LYS A 17 -27.17 -27.76 8.00
CA LYS A 17 -26.80 -29.14 7.75
C LYS A 17 -27.00 -29.59 6.31
N ASP A 18 -27.59 -28.76 5.47
CA ASP A 18 -27.82 -29.05 4.06
C ASP A 18 -26.51 -29.03 3.28
N PRO A 19 -26.13 -30.13 2.61
CA PRO A 19 -24.87 -30.16 1.82
C PRO A 19 -24.81 -29.11 0.72
N TYR A 20 -25.90 -28.79 0.08
CA TYR A 20 -25.97 -27.75 -0.94
C TYR A 20 -25.69 -26.36 -0.37
N ILE A 21 -26.27 -26.07 0.77
CA ILE A 21 -26.06 -24.77 1.44
C ILE A 21 -24.62 -24.65 1.94
N LYS A 22 -24.05 -25.72 2.48
CA LYS A 22 -22.64 -25.73 2.90
C LYS A 22 -21.70 -25.48 1.73
N GLU A 23 -21.94 -26.13 0.60
CA GLU A 23 -21.11 -25.94 -0.60
C GLU A 23 -21.25 -24.52 -1.15
N LEU A 24 -22.47 -23.96 -1.17
CA LEU A 24 -22.69 -22.59 -1.57
C LEU A 24 -21.96 -21.60 -0.67
N CYS A 25 -21.99 -21.79 0.65
CA CYS A 25 -21.27 -20.97 1.61
C CYS A 25 -19.75 -21.12 1.44
N ASN A 26 -19.25 -22.33 1.20
CA ASN A 26 -17.83 -22.57 0.94
C ASN A 26 -17.36 -21.83 -0.30
N SER A 27 -18.05 -21.96 -1.43
CA SER A 27 -17.69 -21.28 -2.68
C SER A 27 -17.74 -19.77 -2.53
N SER A 28 -18.76 -19.24 -1.90
CA SER A 28 -18.88 -17.79 -1.66
C SER A 28 -17.80 -17.29 -0.69
N GLY A 29 -17.46 -18.09 0.32
CA GLY A 29 -16.42 -17.77 1.29
C GLY A 29 -15.03 -17.67 0.65
N VAL A 30 -14.70 -18.58 -0.26
CA VAL A 30 -13.42 -18.55 -1.01
C VAL A 30 -13.30 -17.28 -1.85
N GLU A 31 -14.37 -16.91 -2.56
CA GLU A 31 -14.39 -15.67 -3.35
C GLU A 31 -14.24 -14.43 -2.49
N MET A 32 -14.93 -14.36 -1.35
CA MET A 32 -14.84 -13.24 -0.42
C MET A 32 -13.47 -13.14 0.25
N ASP A 33 -12.85 -14.26 0.61
CA ASP A 33 -11.49 -14.29 1.15
C ASP A 33 -10.48 -13.75 0.12
N THR A 34 -10.67 -14.10 -1.15
CA THR A 34 -9.85 -13.57 -2.24
C THR A 34 -9.99 -12.05 -2.35
N ILE A 35 -11.22 -11.53 -2.26
CA ILE A 35 -11.48 -10.07 -2.28
C ILE A 35 -10.82 -9.39 -1.08
N GLU A 36 -10.91 -9.95 0.11
CA GLU A 36 -10.24 -9.40 1.30
C GLU A 36 -8.72 -9.31 1.12
N ASN A 37 -8.10 -10.36 0.56
CA ASN A 37 -6.67 -10.36 0.30
C ASN A 37 -6.27 -9.27 -0.72
N VAL A 38 -7.06 -9.09 -1.75
CA VAL A 38 -6.84 -8.01 -2.74
C VAL A 38 -6.98 -6.65 -2.08
N LEU A 39 -7.96 -6.44 -1.22
CA LEU A 39 -8.16 -5.17 -0.49
C LEU A 39 -6.98 -4.87 0.44
N GLU A 40 -6.45 -5.87 1.14
CA GLU A 40 -5.26 -5.70 1.97
C GLU A 40 -4.03 -5.33 1.14
N ASP A 41 -3.85 -5.95 -0.02
CA ASP A 41 -2.77 -5.60 -0.93
C ASP A 41 -2.93 -4.16 -1.45
N ILE A 42 -4.13 -3.75 -1.84
CA ILE A 42 -4.42 -2.37 -2.26
C ILE A 42 -4.07 -1.37 -1.16
N LYS A 43 -4.42 -1.65 0.10
CA LYS A 43 -4.04 -0.80 1.23
C LYS A 43 -2.53 -0.60 1.34
N LYS A 44 -1.75 -1.64 1.09
CA LYS A 44 -0.28 -1.56 1.08
C LYS A 44 0.23 -0.64 -0.02
N GLN A 45 -0.46 -0.56 -1.16
CA GLN A 45 -0.06 0.30 -2.28
C GLN A 45 -0.26 1.79 -2.01
N PHE A 46 -1.06 2.16 -1.00
CA PHE A 46 -1.24 3.56 -0.60
C PHE A 46 -0.19 4.08 0.38
N LYS A 47 0.74 3.25 0.81
CA LYS A 47 1.83 3.64 1.73
C LYS A 47 3.17 3.58 1.01
N PHE A 48 3.94 4.65 1.08
CA PHE A 48 5.25 4.72 0.41
C PHE A 48 6.25 3.65 0.86
N GLN A 49 6.13 3.16 2.10
CA GLN A 49 7.04 2.14 2.63
C GLN A 49 6.69 0.72 2.15
N THR A 50 5.44 0.46 1.80
CA THR A 50 4.93 -0.88 1.52
C THR A 50 4.46 -1.09 0.09
N MET A 51 4.40 -0.04 -0.74
CA MET A 51 3.96 -0.18 -2.11
C MET A 51 4.95 -0.99 -2.95
N THR A 52 4.40 -1.77 -3.87
CA THR A 52 5.15 -2.59 -4.81
C THR A 52 4.75 -2.24 -6.25
N TRP A 53 3.73 -2.88 -6.78
CA TRP A 53 3.24 -2.58 -8.13
C TRP A 53 2.64 -1.17 -8.24
N GLY A 54 2.08 -0.63 -7.15
CA GLY A 54 1.53 0.73 -7.12
C GLY A 54 2.59 1.82 -7.32
N ALA A 55 3.85 1.53 -7.02
CA ALA A 55 4.95 2.48 -7.22
C ALA A 55 5.14 2.85 -8.68
N ASP A 56 5.12 1.87 -9.58
CA ASP A 56 5.28 2.11 -11.02
C ASP A 56 4.11 2.90 -11.59
N LEU A 57 2.90 2.60 -11.15
CA LEU A 57 1.70 3.33 -11.55
C LEU A 57 1.75 4.78 -11.11
N LEU A 58 2.08 5.01 -9.85
CA LEU A 58 2.16 6.37 -9.29
C LEU A 58 3.29 7.17 -9.95
N ALA A 59 4.43 6.56 -10.19
CA ALA A 59 5.55 7.19 -10.90
C ALA A 59 5.14 7.61 -12.31
N SER A 60 4.40 6.78 -13.02
CA SER A 60 3.87 7.09 -14.35
C SER A 60 2.96 8.31 -14.31
N GLU A 61 2.06 8.39 -13.34
CA GLU A 61 1.16 9.55 -13.17
C GLU A 61 1.90 10.83 -12.80
N MET A 62 2.96 10.73 -12.04
CA MET A 62 3.78 11.88 -11.63
C MET A 62 4.82 12.28 -12.69
N GLY A 63 4.92 11.56 -13.81
CA GLY A 63 5.90 11.83 -14.86
C GLY A 63 7.33 11.45 -14.50
N ILE A 64 7.52 10.58 -13.52
CA ILE A 64 8.84 10.11 -13.09
C ILE A 64 9.21 8.86 -13.86
N LYS A 65 10.41 8.86 -14.44
CA LYS A 65 10.99 7.65 -15.05
C LYS A 65 11.86 6.95 -14.01
N LEU A 66 11.43 5.76 -13.59
CA LEU A 66 12.21 4.94 -12.67
C LEU A 66 13.13 4.00 -13.45
N ASP A 67 14.37 3.89 -12.99
CA ASP A 67 15.31 2.91 -13.52
C ASP A 67 14.86 1.49 -13.09
N PRO A 68 14.68 0.55 -14.03
CA PRO A 68 14.31 -0.82 -13.69
C PRO A 68 15.30 -1.55 -12.78
N SER A 69 16.55 -1.11 -12.76
CA SER A 69 17.61 -1.70 -11.92
C SER A 69 17.50 -1.33 -10.44
N LEU A 70 16.69 -0.33 -10.09
CA LEU A 70 16.52 0.12 -8.72
C LEU A 70 15.77 -0.92 -7.88
N LYS A 71 16.15 -1.02 -6.60
CA LYS A 71 15.43 -1.82 -5.63
C LYS A 71 14.08 -1.16 -5.32
N GLN A 72 13.11 -1.97 -4.87
CA GLN A 72 11.78 -1.46 -4.56
C GLN A 72 11.80 -0.34 -3.52
N ASP A 73 12.64 -0.45 -2.50
CA ASP A 73 12.81 0.58 -1.46
C ASP A 73 13.31 1.90 -2.02
N GLU A 74 14.22 1.85 -2.97
CA GLU A 74 14.77 3.03 -3.63
C GLU A 74 13.72 3.72 -4.51
N LYS A 75 12.94 2.94 -5.26
CA LYS A 75 11.81 3.44 -6.05
C LYS A 75 10.79 4.14 -5.17
N ASN A 76 10.43 3.53 -4.05
CA ASN A 76 9.48 4.09 -3.09
C ASN A 76 10.01 5.39 -2.47
N SER A 77 11.30 5.46 -2.19
CA SER A 77 11.94 6.67 -1.67
C SER A 77 11.91 7.83 -2.65
N ILE A 78 12.17 7.56 -3.93
CA ILE A 78 12.10 8.57 -4.99
C ILE A 78 10.68 9.12 -5.13
N ILE A 79 9.68 8.26 -5.15
CA ILE A 79 8.28 8.65 -5.25
C ILE A 79 7.84 9.45 -4.02
N SER A 80 8.22 9.01 -2.84
CA SER A 80 7.93 9.72 -1.59
C SER A 80 8.56 11.12 -1.56
N ALA A 81 9.81 11.24 -1.98
CA ALA A 81 10.49 12.52 -2.05
C ALA A 81 9.79 13.47 -3.04
N ARG A 82 9.40 12.97 -4.19
CA ARG A 82 8.67 13.76 -5.19
C ARG A 82 7.31 14.23 -4.69
N TRP A 83 6.57 13.33 -4.02
CA TRP A 83 5.28 13.66 -3.43
C TRP A 83 5.40 14.77 -2.38
N LYS A 84 6.42 14.67 -1.51
CA LYS A 84 6.68 15.65 -0.46
C LYS A 84 7.24 16.98 -0.99
N SER A 85 7.79 16.99 -2.21
CA SER A 85 8.33 18.21 -2.83
C SER A 85 7.23 19.18 -3.31
N GLU A 86 5.99 18.74 -3.36
CA GLU A 86 4.85 19.59 -3.68
C GLU A 86 4.44 20.38 -2.44
N GLY A 87 4.59 21.69 -2.47
CA GLY A 87 4.25 22.58 -1.37
C GLY A 87 5.14 23.81 -1.32
N LYS A 88 5.03 24.55 -0.21
CA LYS A 88 5.85 25.74 0.00
C LYS A 88 7.31 25.34 0.20
N ALA A 89 8.19 25.92 -0.59
CA ALA A 89 9.63 25.64 -0.49
C ALA A 89 10.22 26.31 0.75
N ASP A 90 10.40 25.55 1.81
CA ASP A 90 11.01 25.99 3.06
C ASP A 90 11.99 24.93 3.59
N LEU A 91 12.63 25.22 4.72
CA LEU A 91 13.57 24.29 5.36
C LEU A 91 12.89 22.98 5.78
N ASN A 92 11.66 23.06 6.26
CA ASN A 92 10.89 21.89 6.68
C ASN A 92 10.59 20.97 5.48
N LEU A 93 10.26 21.53 4.33
CA LEU A 93 10.05 20.76 3.10
C LEU A 93 11.33 20.07 2.65
N LEU A 94 12.45 20.78 2.63
CA LEU A 94 13.75 20.20 2.29
C LEU A 94 14.15 19.08 3.25
N GLN A 95 13.96 19.27 4.55
CA GLN A 95 14.22 18.23 5.55
C GLN A 95 13.32 17.02 5.35
N ALA A 96 12.03 17.22 5.04
CA ALA A 96 11.09 16.12 4.77
C ALA A 96 11.49 15.32 3.53
N ILE A 97 11.94 15.98 2.48
CA ILE A 97 12.44 15.32 1.26
C ILE A 97 13.69 14.49 1.58
N CYS A 98 14.64 15.06 2.30
CA CYS A 98 15.86 14.35 2.71
C CYS A 98 15.56 13.15 3.62
N ASN A 99 14.58 13.26 4.51
CA ASN A 99 14.15 12.15 5.38
C ASN A 99 13.50 11.00 4.62
N SER A 100 13.05 11.24 3.39
CA SER A 100 12.53 10.17 2.52
C SER A 100 13.62 9.26 1.98
N TRP A 101 14.87 9.71 2.03
CA TRP A 101 16.02 8.91 1.59
C TRP A 101 16.34 7.81 2.61
N LYS A 102 16.35 6.57 2.15
CA LYS A 102 16.49 5.41 3.04
C LYS A 102 17.94 5.06 3.36
N ASN A 103 18.86 5.40 2.47
CA ASN A 103 20.25 4.99 2.55
C ASN A 103 21.16 5.91 3.39
N GLY A 104 20.58 6.86 4.11
CA GLY A 104 21.36 7.79 4.92
C GLY A 104 20.49 8.75 5.70
N LYS A 105 21.14 9.49 6.58
CA LYS A 105 20.49 10.56 7.35
C LYS A 105 21.11 11.89 6.95
N VAL A 106 20.25 12.84 6.60
CA VAL A 106 20.66 14.19 6.19
C VAL A 106 19.99 15.21 7.10
N LYS A 107 20.74 16.16 7.58
CA LYS A 107 20.22 17.31 8.32
C LYS A 107 20.41 18.57 7.48
N VAL A 108 19.32 19.26 7.24
CA VAL A 108 19.31 20.50 6.46
C VAL A 108 19.30 21.69 7.42
N SER A 109 20.20 22.65 7.17
CA SER A 109 20.28 23.88 7.97
C SER A 109 20.69 25.06 7.09
N PHE A 110 20.35 26.26 7.53
CA PHE A 110 20.84 27.47 6.91
C PHE A 110 22.28 27.73 7.36
N THR A 111 23.13 28.09 6.42
CA THR A 111 24.48 28.59 6.70
C THR A 111 24.54 30.05 6.29
N GLU A 112 24.94 30.90 7.20
CA GLU A 112 25.19 32.29 6.88
C GLU A 112 26.45 32.37 6.02
N VAL A 113 26.34 33.06 4.89
CA VAL A 113 27.47 33.31 4.00
C VAL A 113 28.01 34.70 4.36
N GLU A 114 29.21 34.76 4.89
CA GLU A 114 29.90 36.01 5.16
C GLU A 114 30.44 36.66 3.88
#